data_0bb259adcd8b092d170b778dbd2be998
#
_entry.id   0bb259adcd8b092d170b778dbd2be998
#
_cell.length_a   1.000
_cell.length_b   1.000
_cell.length_c   1.000
_cell.angle_alpha   90.00
_cell.angle_beta   90.00
_cell.angle_gamma   90.00
#
_symmetry.space_group_name_H-M   'P 1'
#
loop_
_entity.id
_entity.type
_entity.pdbx_description
1 polymer ?
#
loop_
_entity_poly.entity_id
_entity_poly.type
_entity_poly.pdbx_seq_one_letter_code
_entity_poly.pdbx_strand_id
1 'polypeptide(L)'
;PQYQKSCRLIPQHFREVCIRPGMRHGHYEGWEPAEIRCFFESAVGDGYPPIRITDVSLDDSLRVSFRTGIFPYSAEFYYTNDTLSDNAHRVWHTVGGTLNREKGTFTAPLPQEGFRFGFVTLKDVRLMSVSTEFISPE
;
A
#
# COMPACT_ATOMS: atom_id res chain seq x y z
N PRO A 1 -2.40 -12.64 6.26
CA PRO A 1 -2.12 -13.26 4.95
C PRO A 1 -0.73 -13.87 4.90
N GLN A 2 -0.54 -14.95 4.10
CA GLN A 2 0.74 -15.67 4.07
C GLN A 2 1.90 -14.83 3.55
N TYR A 3 1.67 -13.93 2.59
CA TYR A 3 2.72 -13.08 2.03
C TYR A 3 3.38 -12.17 3.09
N GLN A 4 2.63 -11.70 4.08
CA GLN A 4 3.19 -10.87 5.15
C GLN A 4 4.23 -11.62 5.97
N LYS A 5 4.03 -12.93 6.19
CA LYS A 5 5.00 -13.76 6.91
C LYS A 5 6.32 -13.84 6.14
N SER A 6 6.25 -14.09 4.84
CA SER A 6 7.45 -14.16 3.98
C SER A 6 8.10 -12.79 3.80
N CYS A 7 7.31 -11.74 3.57
CA CYS A 7 7.81 -10.38 3.44
C CYS A 7 8.59 -9.90 4.67
N ARG A 8 8.11 -10.21 5.87
CA ARG A 8 8.75 -9.78 7.13
C ARG A 8 10.12 -10.42 7.38
N LEU A 9 10.44 -11.51 6.69
CA LEU A 9 11.77 -12.12 6.73
C LEU A 9 12.80 -11.32 5.91
N ILE A 10 12.35 -10.47 4.99
CA ILE A 10 13.21 -9.61 4.19
C ILE A 10 13.43 -8.29 4.94
N PRO A 11 14.68 -7.81 5.13
CA PRO A 11 14.91 -6.51 5.75
C PRO A 11 14.12 -5.39 5.06
N GLN A 12 13.57 -4.46 5.84
CA GLN A 12 12.64 -3.43 5.34
C GLN A 12 13.19 -2.60 4.17
N HIS A 13 14.49 -2.38 4.14
CA HIS A 13 15.14 -1.59 3.07
C HIS A 13 15.28 -2.35 1.73
N PHE A 14 15.01 -3.67 1.72
CA PHE A 14 15.02 -4.50 0.52
C PHE A 14 13.63 -4.96 0.08
N ARG A 15 12.58 -4.43 0.67
CA ARG A 15 11.22 -4.83 0.34
C ARG A 15 10.31 -3.64 0.12
N GLU A 16 9.42 -3.79 -0.84
CA GLU A 16 8.27 -2.91 -1.04
C GLU A 16 7.01 -3.77 -1.16
N VAL A 17 5.91 -3.22 -0.73
CA VAL A 17 4.60 -3.88 -0.82
C VAL A 17 3.74 -3.09 -1.80
N CYS A 18 3.15 -3.79 -2.76
CA CYS A 18 2.14 -3.24 -3.65
C CYS A 18 0.94 -4.18 -3.65
N ILE A 19 -0.18 -3.73 -3.09
CA ILE A 19 -1.43 -4.47 -3.07
C ILE A 19 -2.35 -3.88 -4.13
N ARG A 20 -2.80 -4.73 -5.06
CA ARG A 20 -3.73 -4.36 -6.12
C ARG A 20 -5.08 -5.02 -5.88
N PRO A 21 -6.13 -4.24 -5.55
CA PRO A 21 -7.49 -4.76 -5.47
C PRO A 21 -7.92 -5.42 -6.78
N GLY A 22 -8.59 -6.58 -6.70
CA GLY A 22 -9.09 -7.28 -7.88
C GLY A 22 -8.04 -7.96 -8.75
N MET A 23 -6.77 -7.96 -8.37
CA MET A 23 -5.73 -8.64 -9.13
C MET A 23 -5.97 -10.14 -9.16
N ARG A 24 -6.06 -10.69 -10.37
CA ARG A 24 -6.22 -12.12 -10.59
C ARG A 24 -4.93 -12.86 -10.27
N HIS A 25 -5.06 -14.13 -9.92
CA HIS A 25 -3.92 -15.00 -9.67
C HIS A 25 -3.49 -15.69 -11.00
N GLY A 26 -2.54 -15.07 -11.69
CA GLY A 26 -2.01 -15.58 -12.96
C GLY A 26 -0.57 -15.13 -13.18
N HIS A 27 0.13 -15.82 -14.10
CA HIS A 27 1.51 -15.46 -14.44
C HIS A 27 1.60 -14.08 -15.10
N TYR A 28 0.68 -13.77 -15.99
CA TYR A 28 0.64 -12.51 -16.71
C TYR A 28 0.45 -11.34 -15.73
N GLU A 29 -0.59 -11.43 -14.91
CA GLU A 29 -0.90 -10.41 -13.91
C GLU A 29 0.23 -10.19 -12.90
N GLY A 30 1.03 -11.23 -12.64
CA GLY A 30 2.18 -11.15 -11.73
C GLY A 30 3.36 -10.38 -12.31
N TRP A 31 3.49 -10.25 -13.63
CA TRP A 31 4.58 -9.54 -14.31
C TRP A 31 4.19 -8.18 -14.87
N GLU A 32 2.89 -7.90 -14.99
CA GLU A 32 2.36 -6.65 -15.54
C GLU A 32 2.69 -5.39 -14.71
N PRO A 33 2.76 -5.44 -13.35
CA PRO A 33 2.96 -4.24 -12.55
C PRO A 33 4.25 -3.50 -12.89
N ALA A 34 4.12 -2.23 -13.30
CA ALA A 34 5.26 -1.35 -13.56
C ALA A 34 6.15 -1.15 -12.32
N GLU A 35 5.61 -1.37 -11.14
CA GLU A 35 6.29 -1.32 -9.84
C GLU A 35 7.49 -2.26 -9.79
N ILE A 36 7.40 -3.44 -10.42
CA ILE A 36 8.50 -4.41 -10.48
C ILE A 36 9.71 -3.79 -11.18
N ARG A 37 9.48 -3.23 -12.37
CA ARG A 37 10.53 -2.57 -13.16
C ARG A 37 11.13 -1.38 -12.39
N CYS A 38 10.29 -0.51 -11.87
CA CYS A 38 10.74 0.68 -11.13
C CYS A 38 11.52 0.33 -9.87
N PHE A 39 11.14 -0.76 -9.17
CA PHE A 39 11.89 -1.25 -8.03
C PHE A 39 13.30 -1.70 -8.45
N PHE A 40 13.42 -2.47 -9.54
CA PHE A 40 14.72 -2.90 -10.05
C PHE A 40 15.58 -1.72 -10.49
N GLU A 41 15.04 -0.78 -11.26
CA GLU A 41 15.74 0.43 -11.70
C GLU A 41 16.27 1.24 -10.49
N SER A 42 15.49 1.37 -9.44
CA SER A 42 15.93 2.03 -8.21
C SER A 42 17.02 1.26 -7.46
N ALA A 43 16.97 -0.07 -7.50
CA ALA A 43 17.93 -0.92 -6.82
C ALA A 43 19.30 -0.94 -7.51
N VAL A 44 19.34 -0.81 -8.84
CA VAL A 44 20.61 -0.72 -9.59
C VAL A 44 21.15 0.72 -9.71
N GLY A 45 20.43 1.71 -9.19
CA GLY A 45 20.88 3.11 -9.12
C GLY A 45 20.48 3.97 -10.32
N ASP A 46 19.74 3.44 -11.29
CA ASP A 46 19.33 4.16 -12.50
C ASP A 46 17.96 4.86 -12.36
N GLY A 47 17.28 4.63 -11.25
CA GLY A 47 15.93 5.15 -11.00
C GLY A 47 15.76 5.83 -9.65
N TYR A 48 14.70 6.64 -9.55
CA TYR A 48 14.32 7.21 -8.27
C TYR A 48 13.72 6.13 -7.36
N PRO A 49 14.11 6.12 -6.06
CA PRO A 49 13.56 5.16 -5.11
C PRO A 49 12.04 5.30 -4.98
N PRO A 50 11.32 4.20 -4.73
CA PRO A 50 9.90 4.25 -4.45
C PRO A 50 9.61 5.02 -3.14
N ILE A 51 8.33 5.39 -2.95
CA ILE A 51 7.85 5.92 -1.68
C ILE A 51 8.10 4.87 -0.61
N ARG A 52 8.69 5.28 0.51
CA ARG A 52 8.92 4.38 1.64
C ARG A 52 7.99 4.69 2.79
N ILE A 53 7.11 3.78 3.12
CA ILE A 53 6.27 3.85 4.31
C ILE A 53 7.15 3.59 5.54
N THR A 54 7.10 4.51 6.50
CA THR A 54 7.97 4.47 7.69
C THR A 54 7.20 4.10 8.95
N ASP A 55 5.91 4.43 9.00
CA ASP A 55 5.07 4.15 10.16
C ASP A 55 3.59 4.07 9.78
N VAL A 56 2.84 3.27 10.52
CA VAL A 56 1.39 3.13 10.40
C VAL A 56 0.81 3.06 11.80
N SER A 57 -0.09 3.97 12.14
CA SER A 57 -0.85 3.94 13.39
C SER A 57 -2.34 3.94 13.14
N LEU A 58 -3.07 3.25 14.00
CA LEU A 58 -4.52 3.10 13.96
C LEU A 58 -5.07 3.40 15.36
N ASP A 59 -5.59 4.60 15.53
CA ASP A 59 -6.22 5.09 16.75
C ASP A 59 -7.66 5.54 16.42
N ASP A 60 -8.01 6.79 16.68
CA ASP A 60 -9.26 7.42 16.24
C ASP A 60 -9.30 7.67 14.72
N SER A 61 -8.15 7.57 14.08
CA SER A 61 -7.97 7.68 12.63
C SER A 61 -6.81 6.81 12.19
N LEU A 62 -6.80 6.44 10.92
CA LEU A 62 -5.65 5.81 10.30
C LEU A 62 -4.64 6.87 9.88
N ARG A 63 -3.40 6.73 10.34
CA ARG A 63 -2.28 7.59 9.95
C ARG A 63 -1.15 6.76 9.36
N VAL A 64 -0.62 7.23 8.23
CA VAL A 64 0.54 6.65 7.55
C VAL A 64 1.60 7.72 7.40
N SER A 65 2.82 7.42 7.84
CA SER A 65 4.00 8.27 7.62
C SER A 65 4.86 7.67 6.51
N PHE A 66 5.43 8.51 5.67
CA PHE A 66 6.26 8.08 4.55
C PHE A 66 7.43 9.02 4.27
N ARG A 67 8.44 8.51 3.58
CA ARG A 67 9.55 9.28 3.01
C ARG A 67 9.62 9.02 1.51
N THR A 68 9.99 10.03 0.76
CA THR A 68 10.11 9.91 -0.69
C THR A 68 10.97 11.03 -1.29
N GLY A 69 11.67 10.73 -2.37
CA GLY A 69 12.28 11.72 -3.27
C GLY A 69 11.29 12.22 -4.34
N ILE A 70 10.18 11.49 -4.54
CA ILE A 70 9.09 11.86 -5.45
C ILE A 70 7.80 11.83 -4.65
N PHE A 71 7.14 12.98 -4.51
CA PHE A 71 5.93 13.08 -3.72
C PHE A 71 4.78 12.26 -4.32
N PRO A 72 3.98 11.58 -3.48
CA PRO A 72 2.75 10.95 -3.93
C PRO A 72 1.76 12.02 -4.41
N TYR A 73 1.07 11.74 -5.51
CA TYR A 73 0.00 12.59 -5.97
C TYR A 73 -1.36 12.17 -5.40
N SER A 74 -1.52 10.89 -5.03
CA SER A 74 -2.72 10.38 -4.36
C SER A 74 -2.39 9.40 -3.25
N ALA A 75 -3.32 9.30 -2.31
CA ALA A 75 -3.33 8.31 -1.26
C ALA A 75 -4.78 7.89 -0.98
N GLU A 76 -5.01 6.60 -0.83
CA GLU A 76 -6.32 6.02 -0.56
C GLU A 76 -6.23 4.92 0.49
N PHE A 77 -7.19 4.88 1.39
CA PHE A 77 -7.38 3.78 2.32
C PHE A 77 -8.41 2.81 1.76
N TYR A 78 -7.98 1.59 1.49
CA TYR A 78 -8.82 0.47 1.08
C TYR A 78 -9.15 -0.38 2.29
N TYR A 79 -10.42 -0.76 2.43
CA TYR A 79 -10.86 -1.64 3.53
C TYR A 79 -11.92 -2.62 3.06
N THR A 80 -12.09 -3.69 3.83
CA THR A 80 -13.10 -4.70 3.57
C THR A 80 -13.52 -5.41 4.86
N ASN A 81 -14.76 -5.91 4.86
CA ASN A 81 -15.29 -6.86 5.84
C ASN A 81 -15.36 -8.30 5.28
N ASP A 82 -15.05 -8.46 3.97
CA ASP A 82 -15.04 -9.77 3.32
C ASP A 82 -13.73 -10.51 3.63
N THR A 83 -13.82 -11.52 4.48
CA THR A 83 -12.70 -12.37 4.89
C THR A 83 -12.64 -13.71 4.14
N LEU A 84 -13.65 -14.02 3.34
CA LEU A 84 -13.84 -15.34 2.71
C LEU A 84 -13.41 -15.35 1.24
N SER A 85 -13.69 -14.27 0.50
CA SER A 85 -13.38 -14.20 -0.92
C SER A 85 -11.87 -14.12 -1.18
N ASP A 86 -11.46 -14.69 -2.32
CA ASP A 86 -10.12 -14.45 -2.83
C ASP A 86 -9.93 -12.98 -3.29
N ASN A 87 -8.71 -12.60 -3.62
CA ASN A 87 -8.42 -11.21 -3.96
C ASN A 87 -9.12 -10.72 -5.23
N ALA A 88 -9.39 -11.61 -6.20
CA ALA A 88 -10.02 -11.25 -7.47
C ALA A 88 -11.53 -10.93 -7.31
N HIS A 89 -12.18 -11.56 -6.33
CA HIS A 89 -13.62 -11.43 -6.08
C HIS A 89 -13.95 -10.58 -4.86
N ARG A 90 -12.95 -10.26 -4.04
CA ARG A 90 -13.15 -9.49 -2.81
C ARG A 90 -13.61 -8.07 -3.10
N VAL A 91 -14.65 -7.66 -2.41
CA VAL A 91 -15.17 -6.28 -2.49
C VAL A 91 -14.33 -5.38 -1.57
N TRP A 92 -13.69 -4.41 -2.19
CA TRP A 92 -12.93 -3.37 -1.51
C TRP A 92 -13.70 -2.06 -1.53
N HIS A 93 -13.76 -1.40 -0.38
CA HIS A 93 -14.28 -0.05 -0.22
C HIS A 93 -13.10 0.91 -0.04
N THR A 94 -13.32 2.19 -0.34
CA THR A 94 -12.29 3.22 -0.19
C THR A 94 -12.77 4.35 0.71
N VAL A 95 -11.83 4.88 1.49
CA VAL A 95 -12.01 6.11 2.25
C VAL A 95 -10.93 7.09 1.82
N GLY A 96 -11.36 8.28 1.41
CA GLY A 96 -10.46 9.39 1.15
C GLY A 96 -9.90 9.96 2.45
N GLY A 97 -8.77 10.63 2.35
CA GLY A 97 -8.11 11.25 3.50
C GLY A 97 -7.34 12.50 3.11
N THR A 98 -6.60 13.03 4.07
CA THR A 98 -5.74 14.19 3.90
C THR A 98 -4.30 13.76 3.66
N LEU A 99 -3.78 14.07 2.48
CA LEU A 99 -2.39 13.85 2.12
C LEU A 99 -1.58 15.13 2.38
N ASN A 100 -0.71 15.10 3.37
CA ASN A 100 0.22 16.19 3.66
C ASN A 100 1.60 15.83 3.10
N ARG A 101 1.94 16.42 1.95
CA ARG A 101 3.19 16.14 1.24
C ARG A 101 4.43 16.68 1.96
N GLU A 102 4.31 17.82 2.62
CA GLU A 102 5.42 18.46 3.34
C GLU A 102 5.81 17.66 4.58
N LYS A 103 4.83 17.16 5.33
CA LYS A 103 5.05 16.34 6.52
C LYS A 103 5.30 14.87 6.20
N GLY A 104 5.07 14.44 4.96
CA GLY A 104 5.15 13.02 4.59
C GLY A 104 4.12 12.17 5.33
N THR A 105 2.87 12.63 5.41
CA THR A 105 1.80 11.92 6.12
C THR A 105 0.51 11.84 5.30
N PHE A 106 -0.20 10.74 5.47
CA PHE A 106 -1.58 10.57 5.04
C PHE A 106 -2.43 10.21 6.26
N THR A 107 -3.59 10.85 6.39
CA THR A 107 -4.54 10.58 7.48
C THR A 107 -5.93 10.37 6.91
N ALA A 108 -6.59 9.28 7.26
CA ALA A 108 -7.95 8.96 6.85
C ALA A 108 -8.84 8.68 8.07
N PRO A 109 -10.12 9.07 8.04
CA PRO A 109 -11.08 8.65 9.05
C PRO A 109 -11.30 7.14 8.96
N LEU A 110 -11.70 6.52 10.05
CA LEU A 110 -12.09 5.12 10.06
C LEU A 110 -13.52 4.96 9.50
N PRO A 111 -13.82 3.83 8.82
CA PRO A 111 -15.18 3.51 8.40
C PRO A 111 -16.12 3.41 9.60
N GLN A 112 -17.31 4.00 9.51
CA GLN A 112 -18.30 3.99 10.60
C GLN A 112 -18.78 2.58 10.95
N GLU A 113 -18.91 1.71 9.95
CA GLU A 113 -19.26 0.31 10.12
C GLU A 113 -18.09 -0.56 10.63
N GLY A 114 -16.92 0.02 10.82
CA GLY A 114 -15.69 -0.71 11.09
C GLY A 114 -15.15 -1.44 9.86
N PHE A 115 -14.07 -2.20 10.04
CA PHE A 115 -13.48 -3.03 8.98
C PHE A 115 -12.71 -4.21 9.59
N ARG A 116 -12.55 -5.28 8.82
CA ARG A 116 -11.78 -6.45 9.26
C ARG A 116 -10.31 -6.33 8.89
N PHE A 117 -10.02 -5.84 7.71
CA PHE A 117 -8.67 -5.48 7.30
C PHE A 117 -8.70 -4.49 6.14
N GLY A 118 -7.63 -3.76 6.03
CA GLY A 118 -7.45 -2.77 4.99
C GLY A 118 -5.97 -2.49 4.74
N PHE A 119 -5.69 -1.58 3.85
CA PHE A 119 -4.35 -1.08 3.55
C PHE A 119 -4.44 0.31 2.93
N VAL A 120 -3.37 1.07 3.05
CA VAL A 120 -3.24 2.36 2.35
C VAL A 120 -2.36 2.17 1.14
N THR A 121 -2.76 2.73 0.00
CA THR A 121 -1.92 2.84 -1.19
C THR A 121 -1.56 4.29 -1.43
N LEU A 122 -0.28 4.56 -1.56
CA LEU A 122 0.31 5.82 -2.00
C LEU A 122 0.73 5.66 -3.46
N LYS A 123 0.36 6.59 -4.33
CA LYS A 123 0.70 6.54 -5.75
C LYS A 123 1.44 7.81 -6.15
N ASP A 124 2.59 7.68 -6.81
CA ASP A 124 3.37 8.81 -7.31
C ASP A 124 3.02 9.17 -8.76
N VAL A 125 3.64 10.23 -9.26
CA VAL A 125 3.41 10.76 -10.62
C VAL A 125 3.83 9.80 -11.74
N ARG A 126 4.62 8.77 -11.43
CA ARG A 126 5.01 7.70 -12.37
C ARG A 126 3.97 6.57 -12.41
N LEU A 127 2.87 6.71 -11.68
CA LEU A 127 1.86 5.68 -11.42
C LEU A 127 2.37 4.49 -10.58
N MET A 128 3.53 4.66 -9.93
CA MET A 128 4.01 3.66 -8.98
C MET A 128 3.17 3.68 -7.72
N SER A 129 2.75 2.51 -7.31
CA SER A 129 1.96 2.30 -6.10
C SER A 129 2.79 1.59 -5.03
N VAL A 130 2.78 2.14 -3.82
CA VAL A 130 3.33 1.49 -2.63
C VAL A 130 2.20 1.37 -1.62
N SER A 131 2.06 0.19 -1.03
CA SER A 131 1.01 -0.08 -0.05
C SER A 131 1.60 -0.36 1.33
N THR A 132 0.82 -0.07 2.36
CA THR A 132 1.08 -0.64 3.69
C THR A 132 0.92 -2.15 3.65
N GLU A 133 1.41 -2.85 4.65
CA GLU A 133 0.91 -4.18 4.96
C GLU A 133 -0.58 -4.11 5.31
N PHE A 134 -1.26 -5.25 5.37
CA PHE A 134 -2.64 -5.25 5.86
C PHE A 134 -2.71 -4.80 7.31
N ILE A 135 -3.63 -3.89 7.55
CA ILE A 135 -3.98 -3.30 8.83
C ILE A 135 -5.28 -3.96 9.27
N SER A 136 -5.38 -4.34 10.53
CA SER A 136 -6.62 -4.79 11.14
C SER A 136 -6.82 -4.05 12.46
N PRO A 137 -8.05 -3.60 12.78
CA PRO A 137 -8.36 -3.21 14.14
C PRO A 137 -8.18 -4.41 15.07
N GLU A 138 -7.73 -4.17 16.28
CA GLU A 138 -7.63 -5.20 17.32
C GLU A 138 -9.01 -5.67 17.79
#